data_d66968ff83da8a2fc187b92b629db5fe
#
_entry.id   d66968ff83da8a2fc187b92b629db5fe
#
_cell.length_a   1.000
_cell.length_b   1.000
_cell.length_c   1.000
_cell.angle_alpha   90.00
_cell.angle_beta   90.00
_cell.angle_gamma   90.00
#
_symmetry.space_group_name_H-M   'P 1'
#
loop_
_entity.id
_entity.type
_entity.pdbx_description
1 polymer ?
#
loop_
_entity_poly.entity_id
_entity_poly.type
_entity_poly.pdbx_seq_one_letter_code
_entity_poly.pdbx_strand_id
1 'polypeptide(L)'
;MRTKHKDPHISKAWLWLGSTTLPLALVILFELSKGNQGIMSGWVWFVMAPLEQALGRLWSVFPFSAAEVLTALFLVSCVVWAARAVVLVFRQKAPLVFLRRLVALASVWLWLWAGLCWFWNAAYYIPSFAQREGLSAAPCSVEELAAVT
;
A
#
# COMPACT_ATOMS: atom_id res chain seq x y z
N MET A 1 -31.09 33.01 14.81
CA MET A 1 -30.26 31.80 14.61
C MET A 1 -29.59 31.88 13.23
N ARG A 2 -28.28 32.17 13.15
CA ARG A 2 -27.57 32.38 11.89
C ARG A 2 -27.05 31.00 11.45
N THR A 3 -27.70 30.37 10.49
CA THR A 3 -27.19 29.12 9.87
C THR A 3 -25.88 29.43 9.14
N LYS A 4 -24.77 28.90 9.67
CA LYS A 4 -23.43 29.03 9.12
C LYS A 4 -23.40 28.29 7.77
N HIS A 5 -23.55 29.04 6.69
CA HIS A 5 -23.44 28.52 5.32
C HIS A 5 -21.99 28.01 5.15
N LYS A 6 -21.84 26.70 5.20
CA LYS A 6 -20.54 26.03 5.06
C LYS A 6 -20.19 26.06 3.57
N ASP A 7 -19.28 26.94 3.19
CA ASP A 7 -18.84 27.09 1.80
C ASP A 7 -18.38 25.76 1.22
N PRO A 8 -19.01 25.25 0.15
CA PRO A 8 -18.71 23.92 -0.41
C PRO A 8 -17.27 23.83 -0.99
N HIS A 9 -16.65 24.97 -1.25
CA HIS A 9 -15.25 25.03 -1.72
C HIS A 9 -14.22 24.67 -0.64
N ILE A 10 -14.47 25.06 0.60
CA ILE A 10 -13.57 24.77 1.73
C ILE A 10 -13.60 23.28 2.06
N SER A 11 -14.77 22.64 2.02
CA SER A 11 -14.88 21.20 2.30
C SER A 11 -14.12 20.34 1.29
N LYS A 12 -14.12 20.71 0.01
CA LYS A 12 -13.40 19.98 -1.04
C LYS A 12 -11.88 20.13 -0.90
N ALA A 13 -11.39 21.30 -0.51
CA ALA A 13 -9.95 21.51 -0.29
C ALA A 13 -9.41 20.63 0.86
N TRP A 14 -10.14 20.51 1.98
CA TRP A 14 -9.77 19.63 3.08
C TRP A 14 -9.76 18.15 2.70
N LEU A 15 -10.67 17.69 1.84
CA LEU A 15 -10.67 16.32 1.34
C LEU A 15 -9.44 16.04 0.48
N TRP A 16 -9.01 16.96 -0.37
CA TRP A 16 -7.80 16.82 -1.18
C TRP A 16 -6.53 16.84 -0.34
N LEU A 17 -6.44 17.73 0.64
CA LEU A 17 -5.33 17.76 1.57
C LEU A 17 -5.26 16.45 2.38
N GLY A 18 -6.36 15.97 2.91
CA GLY A 18 -6.41 14.71 3.66
C GLY A 18 -6.03 13.49 2.82
N SER A 19 -6.41 13.46 1.54
CA SER A 19 -6.10 12.34 0.65
C SER A 19 -4.60 12.20 0.32
N THR A 20 -3.83 13.26 0.43
CA THR A 20 -2.36 13.24 0.21
C THR A 20 -1.56 13.22 1.49
N THR A 21 -1.98 13.95 2.51
CA THR A 21 -1.23 14.07 3.77
C THR A 21 -1.28 12.79 4.60
N LEU A 22 -2.43 12.09 4.61
CA LEU A 22 -2.58 10.87 5.40
C LEU A 22 -1.66 9.73 4.91
N PRO A 23 -1.64 9.36 3.62
CA PRO A 23 -0.72 8.30 3.17
C PRO A 23 0.75 8.71 3.32
N LEU A 24 1.09 9.99 3.14
CA LEU A 24 2.43 10.48 3.40
C LEU A 24 2.82 10.31 4.89
N ALA A 25 1.91 10.67 5.80
CA ALA A 25 2.13 10.46 7.23
C ALA A 25 2.29 8.96 7.57
N LEU A 26 1.53 8.05 6.94
CA LEU A 26 1.68 6.61 7.10
C LEU A 26 3.04 6.10 6.61
N VAL A 27 3.55 6.61 5.49
CA VAL A 27 4.89 6.25 5.00
C VAL A 27 5.96 6.75 5.97
N ILE A 28 5.88 8.00 6.44
CA ILE A 28 6.82 8.55 7.43
C ILE A 28 6.76 7.73 8.73
N LEU A 29 5.57 7.40 9.21
CA LEU A 29 5.39 6.59 10.40
C LEU A 29 6.04 5.21 10.23
N PHE A 30 5.89 4.58 9.08
CA PHE A 30 6.55 3.32 8.76
C PHE A 30 8.08 3.46 8.81
N GLU A 31 8.64 4.49 8.16
CA GLU A 31 10.08 4.74 8.14
C GLU A 31 10.66 4.93 9.55
N LEU A 32 9.93 5.62 10.42
CA LEU A 32 10.32 5.82 11.83
C LEU A 32 10.19 4.53 12.66
N SER A 33 9.23 3.67 12.33
CA SER A 33 8.91 2.46 13.09
C SER A 33 9.71 1.24 12.67
N LYS A 34 10.20 1.17 11.43
CA LYS A 34 10.88 -0.02 10.84
C LYS A 34 12.13 -0.46 11.61
N GLY A 35 12.81 0.47 12.30
CA GLY A 35 13.96 0.16 13.15
C GLY A 35 13.59 -0.52 14.49
N ASN A 36 12.33 -0.52 14.88
CA ASN A 36 11.86 -1.13 16.12
C ASN A 36 11.19 -2.48 15.84
N GLN A 37 11.94 -3.56 16.04
CA GLN A 37 11.47 -4.93 15.81
C GLN A 37 10.21 -5.29 16.62
N GLY A 38 10.05 -4.72 17.82
CA GLY A 38 8.89 -4.96 18.68
C GLY A 38 7.60 -4.40 18.05
N ILE A 39 7.65 -3.17 17.53
CA ILE A 39 6.52 -2.54 16.85
C ILE A 39 6.19 -3.30 15.56
N MET A 40 7.19 -3.64 14.76
CA MET A 40 6.98 -4.38 13.52
C MET A 40 6.43 -5.79 13.76
N SER A 41 6.96 -6.51 14.75
CA SER A 41 6.44 -7.83 15.13
C SER A 41 4.99 -7.73 15.61
N GLY A 42 4.68 -6.76 16.46
CA GLY A 42 3.31 -6.52 16.92
C GLY A 42 2.36 -6.26 15.74
N TRP A 43 2.72 -5.39 14.83
CA TRP A 43 1.94 -5.11 13.62
C TRP A 43 1.70 -6.37 12.78
N VAL A 44 2.77 -7.11 12.47
CA VAL A 44 2.70 -8.31 11.63
C VAL A 44 1.82 -9.37 12.26
N TRP A 45 1.99 -9.66 13.55
CA TRP A 45 1.27 -10.74 14.23
C TRP A 45 -0.18 -10.40 14.57
N PHE A 46 -0.46 -9.17 14.98
CA PHE A 46 -1.81 -8.80 15.44
C PHE A 46 -2.69 -8.18 14.36
N VAL A 47 -2.12 -7.64 13.29
CA VAL A 47 -2.89 -6.98 12.23
C VAL A 47 -2.73 -7.67 10.89
N MET A 48 -1.48 -7.80 10.40
CA MET A 48 -1.21 -8.29 9.05
C MET A 48 -1.57 -9.77 8.91
N ALA A 49 -1.07 -10.65 9.78
CA ALA A 49 -1.29 -12.09 9.66
C ALA A 49 -2.77 -12.49 9.80
N PRO A 50 -3.58 -11.97 10.75
CA PRO A 50 -5.01 -12.27 10.79
C PRO A 50 -5.76 -11.76 9.55
N LEU A 51 -5.39 -10.59 9.03
CA LEU A 51 -6.01 -10.03 7.83
C LEU A 51 -5.70 -10.87 6.60
N GLU A 52 -4.43 -11.27 6.41
CA GLU A 52 -4.02 -12.15 5.31
C GLU A 52 -4.70 -13.51 5.37
N GLN A 53 -4.83 -14.09 6.57
CA GLN A 53 -5.56 -15.35 6.77
C GLN A 53 -7.05 -15.21 6.44
N ALA A 54 -7.69 -14.12 6.87
CA ALA A 54 -9.09 -13.85 6.57
C ALA A 54 -9.32 -13.65 5.07
N LEU A 55 -8.47 -12.87 4.42
CA LEU A 55 -8.50 -12.66 2.97
C LEU A 55 -8.21 -13.97 2.22
N GLY A 56 -7.21 -14.75 2.65
CA GLY A 56 -6.89 -16.04 2.05
C GLY A 56 -8.06 -17.01 2.09
N ARG A 57 -8.76 -17.10 3.22
CA ARG A 57 -9.98 -17.92 3.34
C ARG A 57 -11.11 -17.43 2.44
N LEU A 58 -11.30 -16.12 2.35
CA LEU A 58 -12.34 -15.53 1.49
C LEU A 58 -12.05 -15.82 0.01
N TRP A 59 -10.80 -15.69 -0.40
CA TRP A 59 -10.42 -15.87 -1.81
C TRP A 59 -10.22 -17.34 -2.20
N SER A 60 -10.00 -18.26 -1.25
CA SER A 60 -9.86 -19.70 -1.53
C SER A 60 -11.11 -20.34 -2.16
N VAL A 61 -12.26 -19.66 -2.07
CA VAL A 61 -13.53 -20.11 -2.71
C VAL A 61 -13.50 -19.89 -4.22
N PHE A 62 -12.66 -18.99 -4.73
CA PHE A 62 -12.61 -18.65 -6.15
C PHE A 62 -11.54 -19.48 -6.88
N PRO A 63 -11.84 -20.02 -8.08
CA PRO A 63 -10.91 -20.86 -8.85
C PRO A 63 -9.82 -20.04 -9.60
N PHE A 64 -9.77 -18.74 -9.40
CA PHE A 64 -8.82 -17.85 -10.07
C PHE A 64 -8.06 -16.98 -9.05
N SER A 65 -6.89 -16.51 -9.45
CA SER A 65 -6.09 -15.60 -8.63
C SER A 65 -6.76 -14.24 -8.50
N ALA A 66 -7.26 -13.93 -7.29
CA ALA A 66 -7.82 -12.61 -7.00
C ALA A 66 -6.81 -11.48 -7.28
N ALA A 67 -5.52 -11.72 -7.02
CA ALA A 67 -4.48 -10.73 -7.27
C ALA A 67 -4.35 -10.39 -8.75
N GLU A 68 -4.44 -11.38 -9.65
CA GLU A 68 -4.41 -11.15 -11.11
C GLU A 68 -5.58 -10.32 -11.58
N VAL A 69 -6.80 -10.68 -11.14
CA VAL A 69 -8.02 -9.95 -11.51
C VAL A 69 -7.97 -8.51 -11.00
N LEU A 70 -7.61 -8.30 -9.75
CA LEU A 70 -7.50 -6.96 -9.16
C LEU A 70 -6.42 -6.12 -9.86
N THR A 71 -5.27 -6.73 -10.18
CA THR A 71 -4.20 -6.06 -10.92
C THR A 71 -4.65 -5.68 -12.33
N ALA A 72 -5.31 -6.58 -13.04
CA ALA A 72 -5.84 -6.30 -14.37
C ALA A 72 -6.88 -5.16 -14.34
N LEU A 73 -7.83 -5.21 -13.41
CA LEU A 73 -8.84 -4.16 -13.22
C LEU A 73 -8.19 -2.81 -12.86
N PHE A 74 -7.18 -2.82 -12.01
CA PHE A 74 -6.43 -1.61 -11.65
C PHE A 74 -5.72 -1.02 -12.86
N LEU A 75 -5.00 -1.83 -13.64
CA LEU A 75 -4.30 -1.37 -14.85
C LEU A 75 -5.27 -0.81 -15.89
N VAL A 76 -6.38 -1.50 -16.16
CA VAL A 76 -7.42 -1.01 -17.07
C VAL A 76 -7.99 0.32 -16.57
N SER A 77 -8.29 0.43 -15.28
CA SER A 77 -8.78 1.67 -14.67
C SER A 77 -7.79 2.83 -14.83
N CYS A 78 -6.49 2.57 -14.63
CA CYS A 78 -5.43 3.56 -14.84
C CYS A 78 -5.38 4.04 -16.31
N VAL A 79 -5.46 3.12 -17.28
CA VAL A 79 -5.46 3.46 -18.71
C VAL A 79 -6.68 4.30 -19.09
N VAL A 80 -7.88 3.87 -18.67
CA VAL A 80 -9.13 4.61 -18.91
C VAL A 80 -9.09 6.00 -18.29
N TRP A 81 -8.56 6.09 -17.05
CA TRP A 81 -8.44 7.35 -16.36
C TRP A 81 -7.44 8.30 -17.04
N ALA A 82 -6.28 7.78 -17.48
CA ALA A 82 -5.27 8.53 -18.20
C ALA A 82 -5.82 9.03 -19.57
N ALA A 83 -6.47 8.17 -20.33
CA ALA A 83 -7.10 8.54 -21.60
C ALA A 83 -8.14 9.65 -21.41
N ARG A 84 -9.02 9.54 -20.41
CA ARG A 84 -9.98 10.60 -20.07
C ARG A 84 -9.29 11.89 -19.63
N ALA A 85 -8.18 11.82 -18.90
CA ALA A 85 -7.42 13.00 -18.50
C ALA A 85 -6.86 13.74 -19.72
N VAL A 86 -6.26 13.01 -20.66
CA VAL A 86 -5.73 13.55 -21.91
C VAL A 86 -6.83 14.24 -22.74
N VAL A 87 -7.95 13.55 -22.98
CA VAL A 87 -9.09 14.10 -23.74
C VAL A 87 -9.62 15.39 -23.12
N LEU A 88 -9.72 15.44 -21.79
CA LEU A 88 -10.23 16.63 -21.09
C LEU A 88 -9.25 17.81 -21.14
N VAL A 89 -7.95 17.56 -21.06
CA VAL A 89 -6.93 18.61 -21.22
C VAL A 89 -7.02 19.24 -22.60
N PHE A 90 -7.11 18.43 -23.66
CA PHE A 90 -7.26 18.93 -25.03
C PHE A 90 -8.56 19.70 -25.26
N ARG A 91 -9.67 19.27 -24.65
CA ARG A 91 -10.98 19.93 -24.82
C ARG A 91 -11.11 21.23 -24.02
N GLN A 92 -10.62 21.28 -22.78
CA GLN A 92 -10.91 22.39 -21.85
C GLN A 92 -9.83 23.45 -21.82
N LYS A 93 -8.63 23.21 -22.40
CA LYS A 93 -7.45 24.11 -22.40
C LYS A 93 -7.17 24.72 -21.00
N ALA A 94 -7.54 24.01 -19.93
CA ALA A 94 -7.47 24.50 -18.56
C ALA A 94 -6.34 23.80 -17.78
N PRO A 95 -5.18 24.45 -17.59
CA PRO A 95 -4.01 23.84 -16.94
C PRO A 95 -4.29 23.41 -15.50
N LEU A 96 -5.20 24.08 -14.80
CA LEU A 96 -5.63 23.70 -13.44
C LEU A 96 -6.32 22.33 -13.37
N VAL A 97 -7.03 21.93 -14.40
CA VAL A 97 -7.66 20.60 -14.48
C VAL A 97 -6.60 19.52 -14.58
N PHE A 98 -5.55 19.76 -15.36
CA PHE A 98 -4.42 18.84 -15.47
C PHE A 98 -3.68 18.70 -14.12
N LEU A 99 -3.35 19.82 -13.47
CA LEU A 99 -2.68 19.80 -12.17
C LEU A 99 -3.48 19.02 -11.11
N ARG A 100 -4.79 19.24 -11.03
CA ARG A 100 -5.67 18.47 -10.12
C ARG A 100 -5.62 16.97 -10.39
N ARG A 101 -5.54 16.55 -11.63
CA ARG A 101 -5.44 15.13 -11.98
C ARG A 101 -4.08 14.53 -11.66
N LEU A 102 -3.00 15.29 -11.84
CA LEU A 102 -1.67 14.85 -11.40
C LEU A 102 -1.63 14.64 -9.88
N VAL A 103 -2.19 15.57 -9.11
CA VAL A 103 -2.28 15.43 -7.64
C VAL A 103 -3.13 14.21 -7.25
N ALA A 104 -4.25 13.97 -7.94
CA ALA A 104 -5.06 12.79 -7.68
C ALA A 104 -4.29 11.48 -7.97
N LEU A 105 -3.54 11.43 -9.08
CA LEU A 105 -2.70 10.29 -9.41
C LEU A 105 -1.59 10.08 -8.37
N ALA A 106 -0.91 11.15 -7.98
CA ALA A 106 0.11 11.11 -6.93
C ALA A 106 -0.46 10.60 -5.60
N SER A 107 -1.69 11.02 -5.24
CA SER A 107 -2.39 10.50 -4.05
C SER A 107 -2.62 9.00 -4.12
N VAL A 108 -3.08 8.48 -5.26
CA VAL A 108 -3.29 7.04 -5.45
C VAL A 108 -1.97 6.28 -5.28
N TRP A 109 -0.89 6.77 -5.90
CA TRP A 109 0.43 6.17 -5.74
C TRP A 109 0.95 6.21 -4.31
N LEU A 110 0.72 7.29 -3.58
CA LEU A 110 1.07 7.39 -2.17
C LEU A 110 0.30 6.38 -1.30
N TRP A 111 -1.00 6.17 -1.58
CA TRP A 111 -1.79 5.14 -0.89
C TRP A 111 -1.30 3.73 -1.18
N LEU A 112 -0.98 3.42 -2.44
CA LEU A 112 -0.40 2.14 -2.82
C LEU A 112 0.96 1.92 -2.15
N TRP A 113 1.80 2.95 -2.14
CA TRP A 113 3.10 2.89 -1.47
C TRP A 113 2.98 2.69 0.04
N ALA A 114 2.09 3.43 0.70
CA ALA A 114 1.80 3.23 2.11
C ALA A 114 1.30 1.81 2.40
N GLY A 115 0.39 1.30 1.56
CA GLY A 115 -0.08 -0.09 1.65
C GLY A 115 1.05 -1.10 1.50
N LEU A 116 1.92 -0.95 0.51
CA LEU A 116 3.09 -1.80 0.34
C LEU A 116 4.04 -1.75 1.55
N CYS A 117 4.26 -0.58 2.14
CA CYS A 117 5.09 -0.46 3.33
C CYS A 117 4.53 -1.26 4.50
N TRP A 118 3.24 -1.09 4.82
CA TRP A 118 2.63 -1.67 6.00
C TRP A 118 2.20 -3.14 5.82
N PHE A 119 1.75 -3.55 4.62
CA PHE A 119 1.22 -4.90 4.37
C PHE A 119 2.17 -5.82 3.62
N TRP A 120 3.31 -5.34 3.16
CA TRP A 120 4.32 -6.16 2.51
C TRP A 120 5.68 -5.99 3.17
N ASN A 121 6.21 -4.77 3.17
CA ASN A 121 7.57 -4.52 3.65
C ASN A 121 7.73 -4.73 5.16
N ALA A 122 6.69 -4.56 5.97
CA ALA A 122 6.76 -4.76 7.42
C ALA A 122 7.29 -6.16 7.81
N ALA A 123 6.98 -7.20 7.01
CA ALA A 123 7.43 -8.57 7.24
C ALA A 123 8.96 -8.73 7.16
N TYR A 124 9.67 -7.84 6.46
CA TYR A 124 11.13 -7.89 6.37
C TYR A 124 11.86 -7.30 7.59
N TYR A 125 11.15 -6.60 8.47
CA TYR A 125 11.70 -5.95 9.65
C TYR A 125 11.42 -6.68 10.97
N ILE A 126 10.81 -7.88 10.90
CA ILE A 126 10.65 -8.77 12.05
C ILE A 126 11.86 -9.69 12.21
N PRO A 127 12.14 -10.20 13.40
CA PRO A 127 13.20 -11.21 13.62
C PRO A 127 12.97 -12.42 12.70
N SER A 128 14.04 -12.94 12.12
CA SER A 128 14.00 -14.15 11.31
C SER A 128 13.52 -15.36 12.13
N PHE A 129 13.00 -16.39 11.47
CA PHE A 129 12.59 -17.63 12.13
C PHE A 129 13.72 -18.22 12.99
N ALA A 130 14.93 -18.26 12.44
CA ALA A 130 16.10 -18.75 13.17
C ALA A 130 16.40 -17.95 14.44
N GLN A 131 16.29 -16.63 14.38
CA GLN A 131 16.49 -15.76 15.57
C GLN A 131 15.42 -15.98 16.64
N ARG A 132 14.17 -16.23 16.24
CA ARG A 132 13.08 -16.44 17.20
C ARG A 132 13.15 -17.79 17.90
N GLU A 133 13.53 -18.84 17.16
CA GLU A 133 13.61 -20.20 17.68
C GLU A 133 15.00 -20.54 18.25
N GLY A 134 15.90 -19.56 18.26
CA GLY A 134 17.27 -19.78 18.76
C GLY A 134 18.09 -20.78 17.92
N LEU A 135 17.71 -20.96 16.65
CA LEU A 135 18.38 -21.88 15.75
C LEU A 135 19.67 -21.23 15.24
N SER A 136 20.81 -21.83 15.57
CA SER A 136 22.10 -21.50 14.93
C SER A 136 22.39 -22.54 13.86
N ALA A 137 22.34 -22.15 12.59
CA ALA A 137 22.84 -23.00 11.51
C ALA A 137 24.37 -22.99 11.59
N ALA A 138 25.00 -24.14 11.80
CA ALA A 138 26.42 -24.27 11.61
C ALA A 138 26.76 -24.07 10.11
N PRO A 139 27.87 -23.42 9.77
CA PRO A 139 28.28 -23.32 8.36
C PRO A 139 28.47 -24.74 7.81
N CYS A 140 27.72 -25.06 6.77
CA CYS A 140 27.76 -26.34 6.09
C CYS A 140 28.73 -26.24 4.90
N SER A 141 29.59 -27.25 4.70
CA SER A 141 30.45 -27.30 3.55
C SER A 141 29.69 -27.67 2.27
N VAL A 142 30.21 -27.31 1.12
CA VAL A 142 29.60 -27.64 -0.18
C VAL A 142 29.50 -29.16 -0.37
N GLU A 143 30.49 -29.91 0.16
CA GLU A 143 30.49 -31.36 0.12
C GLU A 143 29.36 -31.98 0.97
N GLU A 144 29.13 -31.43 2.17
CA GLU A 144 28.03 -31.86 3.03
C GLU A 144 26.66 -31.58 2.39
N LEU A 145 26.52 -30.43 1.69
CA LEU A 145 25.28 -30.09 0.97
C LEU A 145 25.06 -31.05 -0.21
N ALA A 146 26.11 -31.39 -0.94
CA ALA A 146 26.06 -32.33 -2.07
C ALA A 146 25.76 -33.78 -1.64
N ALA A 147 26.07 -34.15 -0.41
CA ALA A 147 25.77 -35.47 0.13
C ALA A 147 24.29 -35.67 0.50
N VAL A 148 23.51 -34.57 0.63
CA VAL A 148 22.09 -34.59 1.02
C VAL A 148 21.14 -34.44 -0.17
N THR A 149 21.67 -34.06 -1.34
CA THR A 149 20.91 -33.93 -2.61
C THR A 149 21.12 -35.18 -3.48
#